data_eb4f31ab8de804f0952c680e9cf8a6ed
#
_entry.id   eb4f31ab8de804f0952c680e9cf8a6ed
#
_cell.length_a   1.000
_cell.length_b   1.000
_cell.length_c   1.000
_cell.angle_alpha   90.00
_cell.angle_beta   90.00
_cell.angle_gamma   90.00
#
_symmetry.space_group_name_H-M   'P 1'
#
loop_
_entity.id
_entity.type
_entity.pdbx_description
1 polymer ?
#
loop_
_entity_poly.entity_id
_entity_poly.type
_entity_poly.pdbx_seq_one_letter_code
_entity_poly.pdbx_strand_id
1 'polypeptide(L)'
;TKNLEACEVLMQQVDAFYKTGKYIAAICAAPSIFGHRGILQGKRACSYPCFEDHLEGAAVTAGPVEVDGNVITSRGMGTSIPFGLAIAGVFCGQNKADACAHGIVYQP
;
A
#
# COMPACT_ATOMS: atom_id res chain seq x y z
N THR A 1 2.66 -2.10 -13.65
CA THR A 1 3.04 -3.11 -12.64
C THR A 1 4.11 -4.05 -13.19
N LYS A 2 3.96 -4.55 -14.40
CA LYS A 2 4.97 -5.45 -15.01
C LYS A 2 6.34 -4.81 -15.11
N ASN A 3 6.39 -3.55 -15.54
CA ASN A 3 7.65 -2.82 -15.70
C ASN A 3 8.30 -2.54 -14.33
N LEU A 4 7.49 -2.26 -13.32
CA LEU A 4 7.98 -2.07 -11.95
C LEU A 4 8.59 -3.36 -11.42
N GLU A 5 7.88 -4.47 -11.58
CA GLU A 5 8.33 -5.77 -11.08
C GLU A 5 9.58 -6.28 -11.81
N ALA A 6 9.74 -5.93 -13.08
CA ALA A 6 10.91 -6.28 -13.87
C ALA A 6 12.16 -5.44 -13.55
N CYS A 7 12.00 -4.37 -12.79
CA CYS A 7 13.13 -3.51 -12.42
C CYS A 7 13.85 -4.07 -11.20
N GLU A 8 15.00 -4.69 -11.43
CA GLU A 8 15.76 -5.35 -10.35
C GLU A 8 16.20 -4.38 -9.27
N VAL A 9 16.62 -3.17 -9.64
CA VAL A 9 17.03 -2.14 -8.67
C VAL A 9 15.87 -1.79 -7.76
N LEU A 10 14.66 -1.61 -8.32
CA LEU A 10 13.47 -1.32 -7.51
C LEU A 10 13.15 -2.49 -6.59
N MET A 11 13.21 -3.72 -7.08
CA MET A 11 12.91 -4.90 -6.27
C MET A 11 13.90 -5.05 -5.11
N GLN A 12 15.17 -4.76 -5.34
CA GLN A 12 16.17 -4.76 -4.27
C GLN A 12 15.85 -3.70 -3.22
N GLN A 13 15.42 -2.52 -3.63
CA GLN A 13 15.03 -1.45 -2.70
C GLN A 13 13.76 -1.79 -1.92
N VAL A 14 12.78 -2.41 -2.56
CA VAL A 14 11.56 -2.89 -1.88
C VAL A 14 11.94 -3.86 -0.76
N ASP A 15 12.77 -4.85 -1.06
CA ASP A 15 13.21 -5.83 -0.06
C ASP A 15 13.99 -5.16 1.07
N ALA A 16 14.91 -4.26 0.74
CA ALA A 16 15.75 -3.57 1.72
C ALA A 16 14.92 -2.68 2.64
N PHE A 17 13.99 -1.92 2.08
CA PHE A 17 13.09 -1.08 2.87
C PHE A 17 12.24 -1.92 3.81
N TYR A 18 11.67 -2.99 3.29
CA TYR A 18 10.83 -3.86 4.11
C TYR A 18 11.62 -4.46 5.27
N LYS A 19 12.78 -5.02 4.99
CA LYS A 19 13.61 -5.70 6.00
C LYS A 19 14.13 -4.76 7.08
N THR A 20 14.37 -3.50 6.73
CA THR A 20 14.88 -2.50 7.69
C THR A 20 13.77 -1.75 8.42
N GLY A 21 12.51 -2.14 8.22
CA GLY A 21 11.37 -1.53 8.89
C GLY A 21 10.89 -0.22 8.30
N LYS A 22 11.43 0.19 7.17
CA LYS A 22 10.95 1.37 6.45
C LYS A 22 9.64 1.06 5.74
N TYR A 23 8.83 2.08 5.55
CA TYR A 23 7.52 1.90 4.92
C TYR A 23 7.64 1.65 3.43
N ILE A 24 6.83 0.72 2.95
CA ILE A 24 6.58 0.48 1.53
C ILE A 24 5.08 0.59 1.29
N ALA A 25 4.70 1.13 0.15
CA ALA A 25 3.31 1.37 -0.17
C ALA A 25 3.03 1.06 -1.64
N ALA A 26 1.86 0.49 -1.91
CA ALA A 26 1.45 0.14 -3.26
C ALA A 26 -0.06 0.24 -3.43
N ILE A 27 -0.51 0.58 -4.61
CA ILE A 27 -1.92 0.77 -4.92
C ILE A 27 -2.28 0.07 -6.23
N CYS A 28 -3.54 -0.32 -6.37
CA CYS A 28 -4.12 -0.93 -7.56
C CYS A 28 -3.55 -2.32 -7.79
N ALA A 29 -2.87 -2.55 -8.90
CA ALA A 29 -2.24 -3.84 -9.22
C ALA A 29 -0.91 -4.04 -8.47
N ALA A 30 -0.25 -2.98 -8.07
CA ALA A 30 1.11 -3.04 -7.53
C ALA A 30 1.26 -3.82 -6.21
N PRO A 31 0.26 -3.91 -5.31
CA PRO A 31 0.38 -4.80 -4.15
C PRO A 31 0.70 -6.26 -4.50
N SER A 32 0.36 -6.71 -5.71
CA SER A 32 0.73 -8.05 -6.18
C SER A 32 2.24 -8.28 -6.18
N ILE A 33 3.03 -7.23 -6.38
CA ILE A 33 4.49 -7.30 -6.30
C ILE A 33 4.90 -7.72 -4.89
N PHE A 34 4.31 -7.13 -3.86
CA PHE A 34 4.60 -7.50 -2.48
C PHE A 34 4.19 -8.95 -2.19
N GLY A 35 3.05 -9.38 -2.75
CA GLY A 35 2.61 -10.77 -2.64
C GLY A 35 3.61 -11.74 -3.25
N HIS A 36 4.10 -11.46 -4.45
CA HIS A 36 5.08 -12.30 -5.14
C HIS A 36 6.42 -12.37 -4.40
N ARG A 37 6.75 -11.35 -3.62
CA ARG A 37 8.01 -11.31 -2.87
C ARG A 37 7.89 -11.87 -1.45
N GLY A 38 6.75 -12.43 -1.09
CA GLY A 38 6.56 -13.04 0.23
C GLY A 38 6.39 -12.05 1.37
N ILE A 39 6.21 -10.77 1.06
CA ILE A 39 6.13 -9.70 2.06
C ILE A 39 4.78 -9.70 2.79
N LEU A 40 3.73 -10.20 2.15
CA LEU A 40 2.37 -10.09 2.69
C LEU A 40 1.94 -11.25 3.58
N GLN A 41 2.83 -12.19 3.89
CA GLN A 41 2.51 -13.34 4.74
C GLN A 41 1.98 -12.88 6.10
N GLY A 42 0.75 -13.29 6.42
CA GLY A 42 0.10 -12.96 7.69
C GLY A 42 -0.35 -11.51 7.84
N LYS A 43 -0.27 -10.71 6.77
CA LYS A 43 -0.67 -9.30 6.81
C LYS A 43 -2.03 -9.07 6.16
N ARG A 44 -2.75 -8.05 6.66
CA ARG A 44 -3.92 -7.53 5.95
C ARG A 44 -3.41 -6.73 4.75
N ALA A 45 -4.03 -6.96 3.60
CA ALA A 45 -3.67 -6.25 2.39
C ALA A 45 -4.87 -6.17 1.43
N CYS A 46 -4.85 -5.19 0.57
CA CYS A 46 -5.84 -5.05 -0.48
C CYS A 46 -5.18 -4.64 -1.80
N SER A 47 -5.90 -4.83 -2.90
CA SER A 47 -5.42 -4.51 -4.24
C SER A 47 -6.60 -4.28 -5.17
N TYR A 48 -6.31 -3.98 -6.42
CA TYR A 48 -7.33 -4.01 -7.46
C TYR A 48 -7.95 -5.41 -7.50
N PRO A 49 -9.29 -5.53 -7.63
CA PRO A 49 -9.98 -6.82 -7.43
C PRO A 49 -9.41 -8.01 -8.20
N CYS A 50 -9.03 -7.83 -9.45
CA CYS A 50 -8.53 -8.95 -10.25
C CYS A 50 -7.08 -9.36 -9.91
N PHE A 51 -6.44 -8.70 -8.96
CA PHE A 51 -5.10 -9.03 -8.48
C PHE A 51 -5.09 -9.64 -7.07
N GLU A 52 -6.26 -9.81 -6.47
CA GLU A 52 -6.35 -10.31 -5.08
C GLU A 52 -5.73 -11.69 -4.91
N ASP A 53 -5.82 -12.55 -5.92
CA ASP A 53 -5.21 -13.88 -5.90
C ASP A 53 -3.67 -13.85 -5.86
N HIS A 54 -3.08 -12.72 -6.21
CA HIS A 54 -1.62 -12.53 -6.18
C HIS A 54 -1.10 -12.03 -4.84
N LEU A 55 -1.99 -11.74 -3.88
CA LEU A 55 -1.59 -11.31 -2.55
C LEU A 55 -1.29 -12.52 -1.67
N GLU A 56 -0.27 -13.27 -2.03
CA GLU A 56 0.05 -14.57 -1.44
C GLU A 56 0.27 -14.47 0.07
N GLY A 57 -0.48 -15.27 0.82
CA GLY A 57 -0.38 -15.36 2.27
C GLY A 57 -1.06 -14.22 3.03
N ALA A 58 -1.64 -13.25 2.35
CA ALA A 58 -2.30 -12.12 2.98
C ALA A 58 -3.73 -12.47 3.43
N ALA A 59 -4.18 -11.79 4.48
CA ALA A 59 -5.60 -11.67 4.77
C ALA A 59 -6.15 -10.55 3.88
N VAL A 60 -6.75 -10.94 2.74
CA VAL A 60 -7.23 -9.99 1.73
C VAL A 60 -8.49 -9.31 2.20
N THR A 61 -8.51 -7.98 2.10
CA THR A 61 -9.66 -7.17 2.47
C THR A 61 -10.18 -6.37 1.29
N ALA A 62 -11.38 -5.83 1.42
CA ALA A 62 -11.97 -4.93 0.45
C ALA A 62 -12.02 -3.47 0.97
N GLY A 63 -11.28 -3.17 2.01
CA GLY A 63 -11.19 -1.80 2.53
C GLY A 63 -10.43 -0.88 1.58
N PRO A 64 -10.65 0.43 1.68
CA PRO A 64 -9.99 1.37 0.78
C PRO A 64 -8.48 1.42 0.96
N VAL A 65 -7.99 1.21 2.17
CA VAL A 65 -6.56 1.22 2.52
C VAL A 65 -6.33 0.22 3.63
N GLU A 66 -5.23 -0.51 3.57
CA GLU A 66 -4.73 -1.33 4.66
C GLU A 66 -3.34 -0.84 5.07
N VAL A 67 -3.17 -0.61 6.37
CA VAL A 67 -1.85 -0.33 6.96
C VAL A 67 -1.57 -1.45 7.94
N ASP A 68 -0.57 -2.27 7.64
CA ASP A 68 -0.18 -3.37 8.50
C ASP A 68 1.33 -3.37 8.66
N GLY A 69 1.80 -3.05 9.87
CA GLY A 69 3.21 -2.85 10.11
C GLY A 69 3.75 -1.71 9.23
N ASN A 70 4.78 -2.01 8.45
CA ASN A 70 5.40 -1.05 7.54
C ASN A 70 4.92 -1.20 6.09
N VAL A 71 3.77 -1.84 5.87
CA VAL A 71 3.22 -2.08 4.53
C VAL A 71 1.86 -1.39 4.40
N ILE A 72 1.71 -0.55 3.38
CA ILE A 72 0.48 0.17 3.08
C ILE A 72 0.00 -0.23 1.70
N THR A 73 -1.25 -0.70 1.61
CA THR A 73 -1.85 -1.10 0.33
C THR A 73 -3.19 -0.42 0.11
N SER A 74 -3.58 -0.24 -1.15
CA SER A 74 -4.85 0.37 -1.51
C SER A 74 -5.36 -0.23 -2.83
N ARG A 75 -6.65 -0.03 -3.13
CA ARG A 75 -7.31 -0.83 -4.17
C ARG A 75 -7.26 -0.23 -5.57
N GLY A 76 -7.27 1.07 -5.73
CA GLY A 76 -7.27 1.63 -7.07
C GLY A 76 -7.38 3.14 -7.11
N MET A 77 -7.58 3.65 -8.33
CA MET A 77 -7.67 5.10 -8.55
C MET A 77 -8.69 5.77 -7.62
N GLY A 78 -9.84 5.14 -7.41
CA GLY A 78 -10.91 5.67 -6.56
C GLY A 78 -10.56 5.72 -5.08
N THR A 79 -9.50 5.06 -4.64
CA THR A 79 -9.03 5.08 -3.25
C THR A 79 -7.71 5.86 -3.08
N SER A 80 -7.30 6.60 -4.11
CA SER A 80 -6.02 7.35 -4.09
C SER A 80 -5.96 8.37 -2.97
N ILE A 81 -7.04 9.08 -2.70
CA ILE A 81 -7.06 10.10 -1.63
C ILE A 81 -6.93 9.46 -0.26
N PRO A 82 -7.76 8.45 0.13
CA PRO A 82 -7.54 7.73 1.38
C PRO A 82 -6.13 7.15 1.50
N PHE A 83 -5.58 6.64 0.40
CA PHE A 83 -4.22 6.11 0.36
C PHE A 83 -3.18 7.17 0.71
N GLY A 84 -3.25 8.31 0.04
CA GLY A 84 -2.36 9.45 0.33
C GLY A 84 -2.51 9.97 1.76
N LEU A 85 -3.74 10.05 2.27
CA LEU A 85 -4.00 10.48 3.63
C LEU A 85 -3.46 9.50 4.66
N ALA A 86 -3.54 8.20 4.39
CA ALA A 86 -2.96 7.18 5.27
C ALA A 86 -1.43 7.33 5.35
N ILE A 87 -0.77 7.56 4.20
CA ILE A 87 0.68 7.80 4.16
C ILE A 87 1.02 9.06 4.95
N ALA A 88 0.28 10.14 4.74
CA ALA A 88 0.48 11.39 5.48
C ALA A 88 0.32 11.16 6.99
N GLY A 89 -0.69 10.39 7.40
CA GLY A 89 -0.93 10.07 8.80
C GLY A 89 0.21 9.30 9.43
N VAL A 90 0.80 8.34 8.71
CA VAL A 90 1.93 7.56 9.18
C VAL A 90 3.17 8.43 9.43
N PHE A 91 3.47 9.35 8.51
CA PHE A 91 4.70 10.15 8.59
C PHE A 91 4.55 11.47 9.35
N CYS A 92 3.36 12.05 9.34
CA CYS A 92 3.15 13.40 9.87
C CYS A 92 2.15 13.44 11.03
N GLY A 93 1.49 12.34 11.34
CA GLY A 93 0.48 12.25 12.38
C GLY A 93 -0.93 12.53 11.85
N GLN A 94 -1.92 12.03 12.59
CA GLN A 94 -3.33 12.09 12.18
C GLN A 94 -3.85 13.53 12.07
N ASN A 95 -3.41 14.43 12.94
CA ASN A 95 -3.86 15.84 12.89
C ASN A 95 -3.46 16.51 11.57
N LYS A 96 -2.27 16.23 11.07
CA LYS A 96 -1.81 16.78 9.78
C LYS A 96 -2.52 16.13 8.60
N ALA A 97 -2.80 14.83 8.68
CA ALA A 97 -3.60 14.17 7.68
C ALA A 97 -5.02 14.73 7.62
N ASP A 98 -5.63 14.98 8.77
CA ASP A 98 -6.97 15.59 8.86
C ASP A 98 -6.97 17.00 8.28
N ALA A 99 -5.95 17.79 8.57
CA ALA A 99 -5.81 19.14 8.01
C ALA A 99 -5.66 19.10 6.50
N CYS A 100 -4.92 18.13 6.00
CA CYS A 100 -4.77 17.92 4.55
C CYS A 100 -6.10 17.54 3.91
N ALA A 101 -6.83 16.61 4.51
CA ALA A 101 -8.16 16.20 4.02
C ALA A 101 -9.12 17.40 3.97
N HIS A 102 -9.10 18.24 4.99
CA HIS A 102 -9.91 19.45 5.02
C HIS A 102 -9.49 20.42 3.91
N GLY A 103 -8.18 20.61 3.73
CA GLY A 103 -7.64 21.54 2.73
C GLY A 103 -7.97 21.15 1.30
N ILE A 104 -8.09 19.87 1.00
CA ILE A 104 -8.47 19.37 -0.33
C ILE A 104 -9.99 19.17 -0.46
N VAL A 105 -10.75 19.52 0.57
CA VAL A 105 -12.20 19.35 0.60
C VAL A 105 -12.60 17.88 0.39
N TYR A 106 -11.85 16.96 0.98
CA TYR A 106 -12.16 15.54 0.88
C TYR A 106 -13.38 15.18 1.72
N GLN A 107 -14.36 14.56 1.07
CA GLN A 107 -15.56 14.03 1.72
C GLN A 107 -15.65 12.54 1.40
N PRO A 108 -15.43 11.67 2.37
CA PRO A 108 -15.54 10.23 2.16
C PRO A 108 -16.95 9.76 1.87
#